data_96be3e0b411d7997068e7cf3781bd4ea
#
_entry.id   96be3e0b411d7997068e7cf3781bd4ea
#
_cell.length_a   1.000
_cell.length_b   1.000
_cell.length_c   1.000
_cell.angle_alpha   90.00
_cell.angle_beta   90.00
_cell.angle_gamma   90.00
#
_symmetry.space_group_name_H-M   'P 1'
#
loop_
_entity.id
_entity.type
_entity.pdbx_description
1 polymer ?
#
loop_
_entity_poly.entity_id
_entity_poly.type
_entity_poly.pdbx_seq_one_letter_code
_entity_poly.pdbx_strand_id
1 'polypeptide(L)'
;MRGGKARLFRREKIFRKNFSFHLEISVGLLYNKRGTGGALPPPGRRTIFSMILTVCLSPCTDITIELDSLNIGRTNIVKSKTLSFTGKALNVAIGVARLGGEPYATGLMYNENGYMFENALDKEGVPFTFVWNKGRVRENYKFIDHKSMLTEVNDVGEEVSEGKTEELLNMVQMLSARSSVTVVSGSLPRGVDAKYYGSLFRAADPKTIRIADAEGERLLAALDAGVDLVKPNLDELQNTLGREIADKDDMLAGCRELLDRGARIVLLSLGKDGAVITDGTHNYYCKSINVAVNSTVGAGDGMVAAAAMMMEQGAPLPDVLRAGVAAGTATVTTVGKISFTKDKYEEILSNLRVAEIR
;
A
#
# COMPACT_ATOMS: atom_id res chain seq x y z
N MET A 1 32.83 -37.41 5.41
CA MET A 1 32.29 -36.08 5.67
C MET A 1 33.08 -34.98 4.95
N ARG A 2 33.05 -34.91 3.63
CA ARG A 2 33.75 -33.90 2.79
C ARG A 2 32.89 -33.33 1.67
N GLY A 3 31.56 -33.38 1.75
CA GLY A 3 30.64 -32.93 0.67
C GLY A 3 29.83 -31.68 0.92
N GLY A 4 29.76 -31.16 2.14
CA GLY A 4 28.82 -30.09 2.52
C GLY A 4 29.30 -28.66 2.29
N LYS A 5 30.61 -28.40 2.37
CA LYS A 5 31.16 -27.04 2.28
C LYS A 5 31.27 -26.47 0.86
N ALA A 6 31.41 -27.34 -0.15
CA ALA A 6 31.53 -26.89 -1.53
C ALA A 6 30.22 -26.41 -2.19
N ARG A 7 29.04 -26.82 -1.66
CA ARG A 7 27.74 -26.38 -2.19
C ARG A 7 27.32 -24.99 -1.66
N LEU A 8 27.73 -24.60 -0.45
CA LEU A 8 27.44 -23.28 0.11
C LEU A 8 28.20 -22.16 -0.63
N PHE A 9 29.47 -22.38 -0.93
CA PHE A 9 30.31 -21.41 -1.65
C PHE A 9 29.89 -21.17 -3.10
N ARG A 10 29.26 -22.18 -3.75
CA ARG A 10 28.72 -22.01 -5.11
C ARG A 10 27.43 -21.18 -5.15
N ARG A 11 26.60 -21.25 -4.09
CA ARG A 11 25.37 -20.46 -3.99
C ARG A 11 25.67 -18.96 -3.75
N GLU A 12 26.65 -18.61 -2.93
CA GLU A 12 27.02 -17.21 -2.71
C GLU A 12 27.61 -16.54 -3.97
N LYS A 13 28.38 -17.26 -4.79
CA LYS A 13 28.90 -16.71 -6.05
C LYS A 13 27.83 -16.53 -7.13
N ILE A 14 26.83 -17.39 -7.15
CA ILE A 14 25.67 -17.25 -8.06
C ILE A 14 24.80 -16.08 -7.63
N PHE A 15 24.61 -15.88 -6.31
CA PHE A 15 23.82 -14.79 -5.75
C PHE A 15 24.42 -13.39 -6.07
N ARG A 16 25.76 -13.25 -5.95
CA ARG A 16 26.43 -11.98 -6.30
C ARG A 16 26.45 -11.68 -7.80
N LYS A 17 26.52 -12.70 -8.65
CA LYS A 17 26.43 -12.51 -10.12
C LYS A 17 25.02 -12.14 -10.57
N ASN A 18 23.98 -12.73 -9.97
CA ASN A 18 22.60 -12.42 -10.31
C ASN A 18 22.18 -11.03 -9.83
N PHE A 19 22.71 -10.54 -8.70
CA PHE A 19 22.38 -9.19 -8.19
C PHE A 19 22.91 -8.08 -9.11
N SER A 20 24.13 -8.22 -9.65
CA SER A 20 24.67 -7.28 -10.64
C SER A 20 23.94 -7.37 -11.98
N PHE A 21 23.53 -8.59 -12.38
CA PHE A 21 22.86 -8.84 -13.66
C PHE A 21 21.39 -8.36 -13.67
N HIS A 22 20.68 -8.45 -12.54
CA HIS A 22 19.30 -7.96 -12.43
C HIS A 22 19.22 -6.42 -12.47
N LEU A 23 20.18 -5.72 -11.89
CA LEU A 23 20.22 -4.26 -11.95
C LEU A 23 20.48 -3.73 -13.37
N GLU A 24 21.34 -4.41 -14.13
CA GLU A 24 21.63 -4.04 -15.55
C GLU A 24 20.49 -4.45 -16.50
N ILE A 25 19.84 -5.59 -16.28
CA ILE A 25 18.72 -6.04 -17.11
C ILE A 25 17.46 -5.17 -16.87
N SER A 26 17.19 -4.76 -15.64
CA SER A 26 16.05 -3.84 -15.37
C SER A 26 16.24 -2.48 -16.04
N VAL A 27 17.46 -1.97 -16.10
CA VAL A 27 17.76 -0.72 -16.81
C VAL A 27 17.74 -0.91 -18.34
N GLY A 28 18.16 -2.08 -18.85
CA GLY A 28 18.14 -2.39 -20.28
C GLY A 28 16.74 -2.72 -20.84
N LEU A 29 15.87 -3.36 -20.07
CA LEU A 29 14.49 -3.71 -20.50
C LEU A 29 13.54 -2.52 -20.54
N LEU A 30 13.77 -1.49 -19.71
CA LEU A 30 13.02 -0.23 -19.80
C LEU A 30 13.39 0.58 -21.07
N TYR A 31 14.57 0.36 -21.63
CA TYR A 31 15.01 1.05 -22.84
C TYR A 31 14.61 0.34 -24.16
N ASN A 32 14.30 -0.97 -24.12
CA ASN A 32 14.13 -1.79 -25.33
C ASN A 32 12.67 -2.14 -25.70
N LYS A 33 11.66 -1.68 -24.96
CA LYS A 33 10.24 -1.94 -25.29
C LYS A 33 9.59 -0.88 -26.19
N ARG A 34 10.33 0.14 -26.65
CA ARG A 34 9.86 1.06 -27.69
C ARG A 34 10.85 1.09 -28.84
N GLY A 35 10.77 0.05 -29.68
CA GLY A 35 11.41 0.06 -30.99
C GLY A 35 10.72 1.04 -31.94
N THR A 36 11.15 2.28 -31.95
CA THR A 36 11.13 3.17 -33.12
C THR A 36 12.31 4.13 -32.94
N GLY A 37 13.26 4.10 -33.90
CA GLY A 37 14.41 4.99 -33.91
C GLY A 37 13.95 6.45 -33.97
N GLY A 38 14.03 7.12 -32.83
CA GLY A 38 13.79 8.53 -32.66
C GLY A 38 15.01 9.18 -32.03
N ALA A 39 15.47 10.29 -32.61
CA ALA A 39 16.57 11.11 -32.10
C ALA A 39 16.39 11.45 -30.62
N LEU A 40 17.51 11.57 -29.88
CA LEU A 40 17.53 12.04 -28.49
C LEU A 40 16.71 13.33 -28.38
N PRO A 41 15.81 13.44 -27.38
CA PRO A 41 15.04 14.65 -27.18
C PRO A 41 15.98 15.82 -26.82
N PRO A 42 15.63 17.05 -27.24
CA PRO A 42 16.45 18.22 -26.96
C PRO A 42 16.59 18.45 -25.44
N PRO A 43 17.72 19.00 -24.97
CA PRO A 43 17.95 19.27 -23.56
C PRO A 43 16.91 20.28 -23.05
N GLY A 44 16.02 19.83 -22.13
CA GLY A 44 14.99 20.68 -21.52
C GLY A 44 13.65 19.98 -21.23
N ARG A 45 13.34 18.82 -21.79
CA ARG A 45 12.18 18.02 -21.36
C ARG A 45 12.57 17.16 -20.15
N ARG A 46 12.07 17.52 -18.97
CA ARG A 46 12.05 16.63 -17.79
C ARG A 46 11.48 15.28 -18.21
N THR A 47 12.28 14.24 -18.11
CA THR A 47 11.77 12.86 -18.16
C THR A 47 10.90 12.71 -16.93
N ILE A 48 9.58 12.80 -17.07
CA ILE A 48 8.64 12.53 -15.98
C ILE A 48 8.68 11.01 -15.83
N PHE A 49 9.30 10.54 -14.76
CA PHE A 49 9.19 9.13 -14.37
C PHE A 49 7.75 8.91 -13.93
N SER A 50 7.08 7.92 -14.50
CA SER A 50 5.70 7.57 -14.14
C SER A 50 5.62 6.49 -13.05
N MET A 51 6.70 6.27 -12.31
CA MET A 51 6.80 5.21 -11.31
C MET A 51 6.16 5.64 -9.98
N ILE A 52 5.24 4.82 -9.48
CA ILE A 52 4.63 4.96 -8.15
C ILE A 52 5.35 4.01 -7.19
N LEU A 53 6.18 4.56 -6.31
CA LEU A 53 6.88 3.83 -5.26
C LEU A 53 5.96 3.53 -4.09
N THR A 54 5.88 2.27 -3.66
CA THR A 54 5.14 1.88 -2.46
C THR A 54 6.08 1.27 -1.43
N VAL A 55 5.99 1.72 -0.17
CA VAL A 55 6.88 1.31 0.91
C VAL A 55 6.11 0.51 1.95
N CYS A 56 6.37 -0.80 2.01
CA CYS A 56 5.75 -1.73 2.95
C CYS A 56 6.67 -2.02 4.14
N LEU A 57 6.26 -1.64 5.34
CA LEU A 57 7.08 -1.79 6.53
C LEU A 57 6.80 -3.10 7.29
N SER A 58 5.56 -3.57 7.25
CA SER A 58 5.12 -4.76 7.97
C SER A 58 4.26 -5.65 7.07
N PRO A 59 4.88 -6.41 6.16
CA PRO A 59 4.16 -7.41 5.37
C PRO A 59 3.53 -8.46 6.29
N CYS A 60 2.48 -9.15 5.84
CA CYS A 60 1.91 -10.26 6.58
C CYS A 60 1.36 -11.35 5.68
N THR A 61 1.43 -12.60 6.13
CA THR A 61 0.70 -13.71 5.54
C THR A 61 -0.65 -13.81 6.23
N ASP A 62 -1.74 -13.47 5.53
CA ASP A 62 -3.09 -13.73 6.03
C ASP A 62 -3.47 -15.19 5.74
N ILE A 63 -3.80 -15.92 6.79
CA ILE A 63 -4.19 -17.32 6.76
C ILE A 63 -5.68 -17.40 7.10
N THR A 64 -6.52 -17.55 6.09
CA THR A 64 -7.96 -17.74 6.26
C THR A 64 -8.26 -19.22 6.42
N ILE A 65 -8.90 -19.58 7.51
CA ILE A 65 -9.25 -20.94 7.92
C ILE A 65 -10.76 -21.03 8.06
N GLU A 66 -11.38 -21.88 7.25
CA GLU A 66 -12.79 -22.20 7.39
C GLU A 66 -12.97 -23.47 8.22
N LEU A 67 -13.94 -23.47 9.13
CA LEU A 67 -14.26 -24.58 10.01
C LEU A 67 -15.77 -24.58 10.38
N ASP A 68 -16.27 -25.64 10.96
CA ASP A 68 -17.68 -25.70 11.38
C ASP A 68 -17.96 -24.75 12.56
N SER A 69 -17.04 -24.75 13.53
CA SER A 69 -17.11 -23.87 14.71
C SER A 69 -15.72 -23.78 15.34
N LEU A 70 -15.36 -22.62 15.87
CA LEU A 70 -14.15 -22.45 16.65
C LEU A 70 -14.43 -22.77 18.12
N ASN A 71 -13.99 -23.94 18.57
CA ASN A 71 -14.20 -24.44 19.94
C ASN A 71 -12.94 -24.23 20.76
N ILE A 72 -12.98 -23.29 21.69
CA ILE A 72 -11.86 -22.97 22.58
C ILE A 72 -11.59 -24.17 23.52
N GLY A 73 -10.31 -24.53 23.67
CA GLY A 73 -9.89 -25.65 24.51
C GLY A 73 -10.18 -27.05 23.96
N ARG A 74 -10.53 -27.15 22.68
CA ARG A 74 -10.79 -28.40 22.00
C ARG A 74 -10.07 -28.49 20.65
N THR A 75 -9.98 -29.73 20.11
CA THR A 75 -9.48 -29.93 18.75
C THR A 75 -10.51 -29.40 17.75
N ASN A 76 -10.06 -28.62 16.81
CA ASN A 76 -10.83 -28.11 15.69
C ASN A 76 -10.27 -28.67 14.38
N ILE A 77 -11.17 -29.07 13.45
CA ILE A 77 -10.78 -29.61 12.15
C ILE A 77 -11.02 -28.55 11.09
N VAL A 78 -9.99 -28.26 10.32
CA VAL A 78 -10.00 -27.28 9.23
C VAL A 78 -10.70 -27.87 8.01
N LYS A 79 -11.67 -27.16 7.43
CA LYS A 79 -12.34 -27.51 6.16
C LYS A 79 -11.53 -27.02 4.96
N SER A 80 -11.13 -25.76 5.01
CA SER A 80 -10.31 -25.15 3.98
C SER A 80 -9.28 -24.21 4.60
N LYS A 81 -8.17 -23.98 3.88
CA LYS A 81 -7.12 -23.04 4.26
C LYS A 81 -6.66 -22.28 3.03
N THR A 82 -6.70 -20.95 3.10
CA THR A 82 -6.22 -20.07 2.05
C THR A 82 -5.14 -19.15 2.61
N LEU A 83 -4.06 -18.97 1.87
CA LEU A 83 -2.96 -18.06 2.20
C LEU A 83 -2.98 -16.87 1.24
N SER A 84 -2.82 -15.67 1.80
CA SER A 84 -2.66 -14.44 1.04
C SER A 84 -1.41 -13.70 1.53
N PHE A 85 -0.51 -13.39 0.62
CA PHE A 85 0.72 -12.67 0.90
C PHE A 85 0.46 -11.18 0.70
N THR A 86 0.43 -10.41 1.79
CA THR A 86 -0.14 -9.07 1.81
C THR A 86 0.71 -8.08 2.62
N GLY A 87 0.29 -6.84 2.53
CA GLY A 87 0.78 -5.68 3.26
C GLY A 87 0.09 -4.48 2.63
N LYS A 88 -0.36 -3.49 3.40
CA LYS A 88 -1.13 -2.37 2.85
C LYS A 88 -0.43 -1.77 1.61
N ALA A 89 0.86 -1.43 1.69
CA ALA A 89 1.59 -0.86 0.57
C ALA A 89 1.80 -1.83 -0.60
N LEU A 90 1.91 -3.16 -0.36
CA LEU A 90 1.96 -4.15 -1.43
C LEU A 90 0.60 -4.25 -2.15
N ASN A 91 -0.49 -4.15 -1.41
CA ASN A 91 -1.83 -4.08 -1.98
C ASN A 91 -2.00 -2.82 -2.84
N VAL A 92 -1.46 -1.67 -2.39
CA VAL A 92 -1.45 -0.44 -3.20
C VAL A 92 -0.69 -0.67 -4.52
N ALA A 93 0.50 -1.30 -4.48
CA ALA A 93 1.26 -1.61 -5.69
C ALA A 93 0.48 -2.49 -6.67
N ILE A 94 -0.17 -3.56 -6.16
CA ILE A 94 -1.04 -4.43 -6.97
C ILE A 94 -2.21 -3.64 -7.56
N GLY A 95 -2.83 -2.76 -6.76
CA GLY A 95 -3.91 -1.89 -7.22
C GLY A 95 -3.48 -0.98 -8.37
N VAL A 96 -2.32 -0.34 -8.26
CA VAL A 96 -1.72 0.48 -9.32
C VAL A 96 -1.49 -0.35 -10.59
N ALA A 97 -0.91 -1.56 -10.48
CA ALA A 97 -0.69 -2.45 -11.64
C ALA A 97 -2.01 -2.81 -12.33
N ARG A 98 -3.04 -3.17 -11.56
CA ARG A 98 -4.36 -3.54 -12.09
C ARG A 98 -5.10 -2.39 -12.76
N LEU A 99 -4.84 -1.16 -12.32
CA LEU A 99 -5.35 0.06 -12.96
C LEU A 99 -4.53 0.46 -14.21
N GLY A 100 -3.41 -0.22 -14.48
CA GLY A 100 -2.54 0.02 -15.63
C GLY A 100 -1.46 1.08 -15.40
N GLY A 101 -1.16 1.41 -14.13
CA GLY A 101 -0.03 2.25 -13.74
C GLY A 101 1.30 1.50 -13.66
N GLU A 102 2.36 2.19 -13.27
CA GLU A 102 3.72 1.65 -13.15
C GLU A 102 4.16 1.62 -11.66
N PRO A 103 3.79 0.58 -10.88
CA PRO A 103 4.17 0.48 -9.49
C PRO A 103 5.62 0.00 -9.33
N TYR A 104 6.22 0.31 -8.19
CA TYR A 104 7.43 -0.31 -7.69
C TYR A 104 7.32 -0.53 -6.19
N ALA A 105 7.46 -1.79 -5.73
CA ALA A 105 7.33 -2.11 -4.31
C ALA A 105 8.68 -2.19 -3.61
N THR A 106 8.78 -1.58 -2.43
CA THR A 106 9.93 -1.72 -1.53
C THR A 106 9.47 -1.83 -0.08
N GLY A 107 10.40 -2.03 0.82
CA GLY A 107 10.12 -2.12 2.25
C GLY A 107 10.98 -3.16 2.95
N LEU A 108 10.51 -3.61 4.11
CA LEU A 108 11.13 -4.69 4.86
C LEU A 108 10.56 -6.04 4.42
N MET A 109 11.43 -7.04 4.26
CA MET A 109 11.05 -8.43 3.97
C MET A 109 11.89 -9.37 4.82
N TYR A 110 11.45 -10.62 5.00
CA TYR A 110 12.08 -11.57 5.91
C TYR A 110 12.55 -12.82 5.15
N ASN A 111 13.75 -13.30 5.48
CA ASN A 111 14.49 -14.27 4.68
C ASN A 111 13.96 -15.72 4.74
N GLU A 112 13.08 -16.06 5.72
CA GLU A 112 12.57 -17.43 5.83
C GLU A 112 11.41 -17.71 4.88
N ASN A 113 10.50 -16.74 4.68
CA ASN A 113 9.29 -16.94 3.87
C ASN A 113 8.97 -15.76 2.93
N GLY A 114 9.80 -14.71 2.89
CA GLY A 114 9.56 -13.53 2.04
C GLY A 114 9.55 -13.81 0.55
N TYR A 115 10.21 -14.88 0.08
CA TYR A 115 10.16 -15.30 -1.32
C TYR A 115 8.74 -15.61 -1.83
N MET A 116 7.81 -15.92 -0.92
CA MET A 116 6.39 -16.13 -1.27
C MET A 116 5.73 -14.83 -1.70
N PHE A 117 6.15 -13.70 -1.09
CA PHE A 117 5.69 -12.36 -1.47
C PHE A 117 6.27 -11.93 -2.81
N GLU A 118 7.55 -12.20 -3.06
CA GLU A 118 8.16 -11.95 -4.36
C GLU A 118 7.41 -12.69 -5.48
N ASN A 119 7.13 -13.99 -5.29
CA ASN A 119 6.34 -14.77 -6.23
C ASN A 119 4.91 -14.23 -6.44
N ALA A 120 4.30 -13.66 -5.38
CA ALA A 120 2.97 -13.08 -5.48
C ALA A 120 3.01 -11.76 -6.28
N LEU A 121 4.00 -10.92 -6.06
CA LEU A 121 4.20 -9.66 -6.79
C LEU A 121 4.57 -9.89 -8.26
N ASP A 122 5.42 -10.88 -8.55
CA ASP A 122 5.78 -11.28 -9.91
C ASP A 122 4.55 -11.70 -10.73
N LYS A 123 3.61 -12.45 -10.12
CA LYS A 123 2.34 -12.84 -10.76
C LYS A 123 1.45 -11.64 -11.11
N GLU A 124 1.52 -10.58 -10.33
CA GLU A 124 0.78 -9.34 -10.55
C GLU A 124 1.56 -8.34 -11.44
N GLY A 125 2.76 -8.70 -11.88
CA GLY A 125 3.61 -7.83 -12.70
C GLY A 125 4.15 -6.61 -11.98
N VAL A 126 4.30 -6.68 -10.65
CA VAL A 126 4.79 -5.60 -9.79
C VAL A 126 6.31 -5.78 -9.58
N PRO A 127 7.17 -4.93 -10.11
CA PRO A 127 8.59 -4.95 -9.79
C PRO A 127 8.85 -4.51 -8.34
N PHE A 128 9.90 -5.08 -7.74
CA PHE A 128 10.19 -4.87 -6.33
C PHE A 128 11.68 -4.94 -5.99
N THR A 129 12.04 -4.35 -4.86
CA THR A 129 13.32 -4.56 -4.18
C THR A 129 13.12 -4.36 -2.68
N PHE A 130 13.52 -5.33 -1.85
CA PHE A 130 13.30 -5.28 -0.41
C PHE A 130 14.60 -5.25 0.39
N VAL A 131 14.55 -4.63 1.55
CA VAL A 131 15.56 -4.75 2.60
C VAL A 131 15.25 -6.00 3.41
N TRP A 132 16.16 -6.98 3.34
CA TRP A 132 15.97 -8.28 3.96
C TRP A 132 16.38 -8.29 5.43
N ASN A 133 15.43 -8.68 6.28
CA ASN A 133 15.62 -8.91 7.70
C ASN A 133 15.71 -10.41 8.00
N LYS A 134 16.23 -10.77 9.18
CA LYS A 134 16.21 -12.16 9.68
C LYS A 134 14.80 -12.51 10.17
N GLY A 135 14.46 -13.81 10.14
CA GLY A 135 13.20 -14.36 10.66
C GLY A 135 12.12 -14.50 9.61
N ARG A 136 10.86 -14.45 10.06
CA ARG A 136 9.67 -14.69 9.25
C ARG A 136 8.81 -13.46 9.12
N VAL A 137 8.12 -13.34 7.99
CA VAL A 137 6.96 -12.45 7.88
C VAL A 137 5.88 -12.97 8.83
N ARG A 138 5.28 -12.07 9.61
CA ARG A 138 4.21 -12.37 10.56
C ARG A 138 3.00 -13.00 9.89
N GLU A 139 2.24 -13.76 10.66
CA GLU A 139 1.07 -14.50 10.20
C GLU A 139 -0.19 -14.02 10.95
N ASN A 140 -1.22 -13.65 10.22
CA ASN A 140 -2.52 -13.32 10.78
C ASN A 140 -3.49 -14.46 10.46
N TYR A 141 -4.12 -15.00 11.47
CA TYR A 141 -5.07 -16.10 11.37
C TYR A 141 -6.50 -15.57 11.42
N LYS A 142 -7.30 -15.92 10.42
CA LYS A 142 -8.70 -15.55 10.28
C LYS A 142 -9.54 -16.81 10.28
N PHE A 143 -10.23 -17.06 11.37
CA PHE A 143 -11.12 -18.22 11.51
C PHE A 143 -12.53 -17.80 11.13
N ILE A 144 -13.12 -18.46 10.15
CA ILE A 144 -14.49 -18.24 9.67
C ILE A 144 -15.31 -19.50 9.96
N ASP A 145 -16.35 -19.37 10.78
CA ASP A 145 -17.24 -20.48 11.08
C ASP A 145 -18.43 -20.59 10.10
N HIS A 146 -19.24 -21.64 10.25
CA HIS A 146 -20.43 -21.89 9.42
C HIS A 146 -21.49 -20.78 9.50
N LYS A 147 -21.43 -19.90 10.52
CA LYS A 147 -22.29 -18.72 10.67
C LYS A 147 -21.66 -17.45 10.09
N SER A 148 -20.55 -17.59 9.39
CA SER A 148 -19.75 -16.48 8.88
C SER A 148 -19.22 -15.56 9.99
N MET A 149 -19.08 -16.06 11.21
CA MET A 149 -18.43 -15.32 12.29
C MET A 149 -16.91 -15.35 12.06
N LEU A 150 -16.30 -14.17 12.04
CA LEU A 150 -14.88 -13.98 11.89
C LEU A 150 -14.22 -13.81 13.27
N THR A 151 -13.20 -14.63 13.55
CA THR A 151 -12.29 -14.44 14.68
C THR A 151 -10.88 -14.24 14.14
N GLU A 152 -10.22 -13.16 14.52
CA GLU A 152 -8.87 -12.87 14.10
C GLU A 152 -7.87 -13.05 15.25
N VAL A 153 -6.73 -13.66 14.93
CA VAL A 153 -5.56 -13.78 15.82
C VAL A 153 -4.36 -13.27 15.04
N ASN A 154 -3.87 -12.10 15.42
CA ASN A 154 -2.83 -11.40 14.69
C ASN A 154 -1.48 -11.54 15.40
N ASP A 155 -0.46 -11.96 14.65
CA ASP A 155 0.91 -12.02 15.12
C ASP A 155 1.53 -10.62 15.17
N VAL A 156 2.34 -10.38 16.20
CA VAL A 156 3.08 -9.13 16.39
C VAL A 156 4.31 -9.01 15.47
N GLY A 157 4.79 -10.15 14.96
CA GLY A 157 5.95 -10.24 14.07
C GLY A 157 7.30 -10.14 14.76
N GLU A 158 8.34 -10.28 13.96
CA GLU A 158 9.75 -10.21 14.38
C GLU A 158 10.22 -8.77 14.58
N GLU A 159 11.21 -8.61 15.43
CA GLU A 159 11.92 -7.34 15.55
C GLU A 159 12.79 -7.06 14.33
N VAL A 160 12.94 -5.79 14.01
CA VAL A 160 13.82 -5.37 12.92
C VAL A 160 15.27 -5.40 13.41
N SER A 161 16.14 -6.08 12.66
CA SER A 161 17.56 -6.16 12.97
C SER A 161 18.22 -4.77 12.85
N GLU A 162 19.26 -4.56 13.65
CA GLU A 162 20.05 -3.34 13.66
C GLU A 162 20.49 -2.93 12.23
N GLY A 163 20.44 -1.64 11.93
CA GLY A 163 20.82 -1.06 10.65
C GLY A 163 19.81 -1.24 9.51
N LYS A 164 18.79 -2.10 9.65
CA LYS A 164 17.83 -2.36 8.56
C LYS A 164 16.87 -1.20 8.29
N THR A 165 16.55 -0.45 9.31
CA THR A 165 15.77 0.79 9.16
C THR A 165 16.57 1.86 8.39
N GLU A 166 17.87 2.00 8.65
CA GLU A 166 18.74 2.92 7.93
C GLU A 166 18.94 2.47 6.46
N GLU A 167 19.14 1.17 6.23
CA GLU A 167 19.22 0.59 4.90
C GLU A 167 17.95 0.91 4.09
N LEU A 168 16.77 0.83 4.72
CA LEU A 168 15.51 1.17 4.06
C LEU A 168 15.37 2.68 3.79
N LEU A 169 15.81 3.57 4.68
CA LEU A 169 15.83 5.01 4.39
C LEU A 169 16.67 5.33 3.14
N ASN A 170 17.86 4.73 3.04
CA ASN A 170 18.73 4.89 1.87
C ASN A 170 18.08 4.33 0.60
N MET A 171 17.39 3.20 0.70
CA MET A 171 16.64 2.60 -0.41
C MET A 171 15.50 3.52 -0.88
N VAL A 172 14.71 4.07 0.06
CA VAL A 172 13.62 5.00 -0.23
C VAL A 172 14.17 6.27 -0.89
N GLN A 173 15.26 6.84 -0.39
CA GLN A 173 15.92 8.00 -1.00
C GLN A 173 16.31 7.74 -2.45
N MET A 174 16.93 6.58 -2.72
CA MET A 174 17.39 6.21 -4.06
C MET A 174 16.23 5.96 -5.03
N LEU A 175 15.18 5.24 -4.58
CA LEU A 175 14.05 4.86 -5.43
C LEU A 175 13.10 6.04 -5.66
N SER A 176 12.84 6.88 -4.65
CA SER A 176 11.96 8.03 -4.78
C SER A 176 12.49 9.10 -5.73
N ALA A 177 13.81 9.21 -5.89
CA ALA A 177 14.42 10.10 -6.88
C ALA A 177 14.03 9.77 -8.35
N ARG A 178 13.48 8.57 -8.58
CA ARG A 178 12.98 8.09 -9.87
C ARG A 178 11.46 7.89 -9.88
N SER A 179 10.77 8.34 -8.83
CA SER A 179 9.33 8.16 -8.66
C SER A 179 8.59 9.48 -8.75
N SER A 180 7.43 9.47 -9.37
CA SER A 180 6.48 10.59 -9.36
C SER A 180 5.71 10.66 -8.05
N VAL A 181 5.42 9.50 -7.46
CA VAL A 181 4.66 9.35 -6.21
C VAL A 181 5.40 8.39 -5.28
N THR A 182 5.42 8.69 -3.98
CA THR A 182 5.88 7.80 -2.92
C THR A 182 4.75 7.57 -1.91
N VAL A 183 4.31 6.33 -1.79
CA VAL A 183 3.26 5.90 -0.86
C VAL A 183 3.90 5.13 0.29
N VAL A 184 3.67 5.57 1.53
CA VAL A 184 3.99 4.78 2.74
C VAL A 184 2.68 4.36 3.37
N SER A 185 2.43 3.05 3.48
CA SER A 185 1.15 2.53 3.96
C SER A 185 1.32 1.31 4.86
N GLY A 186 0.54 1.28 5.93
CA GLY A 186 0.44 0.16 6.85
C GLY A 186 1.08 0.38 8.22
N SER A 187 1.19 -0.71 8.98
CA SER A 187 1.76 -0.71 10.33
C SER A 187 3.29 -0.73 10.30
N LEU A 188 3.88 -0.40 11.46
CA LEU A 188 5.29 -0.60 11.71
C LEU A 188 5.56 -2.02 12.23
N PRO A 189 6.74 -2.58 11.96
CA PRO A 189 7.17 -3.81 12.59
C PRO A 189 7.55 -3.55 14.06
N ARG A 190 7.67 -4.63 14.81
CA ARG A 190 8.08 -4.57 16.22
C ARG A 190 9.44 -3.90 16.38
N GLY A 191 9.60 -3.09 17.42
CA GLY A 191 10.84 -2.38 17.74
C GLY A 191 11.09 -1.11 16.95
N VAL A 192 10.21 -0.72 16.02
CA VAL A 192 10.34 0.52 15.24
C VAL A 192 9.39 1.60 15.77
N ASP A 193 9.95 2.75 16.14
CA ASP A 193 9.22 3.90 16.67
C ASP A 193 8.34 4.57 15.59
N ALA A 194 7.20 5.13 16.00
CA ALA A 194 6.25 5.81 15.11
C ALA A 194 6.88 6.96 14.31
N LYS A 195 7.87 7.66 14.87
CA LYS A 195 8.62 8.73 14.19
C LYS A 195 9.32 8.28 12.92
N TYR A 196 9.55 6.98 12.78
CA TYR A 196 10.16 6.42 11.59
C TYR A 196 9.32 6.67 10.31
N TYR A 197 7.98 6.78 10.45
CA TYR A 197 7.12 7.20 9.34
C TYR A 197 7.52 8.57 8.78
N GLY A 198 7.73 9.54 9.66
CA GLY A 198 8.20 10.87 9.25
C GLY A 198 9.62 10.83 8.65
N SER A 199 10.49 9.93 9.14
CA SER A 199 11.84 9.77 8.58
C SER A 199 11.82 9.24 7.16
N LEU A 200 10.90 8.33 6.80
CA LEU A 200 10.72 7.85 5.43
C LEU A 200 10.31 8.97 4.47
N PHE A 201 9.38 9.85 4.88
CA PHE A 201 8.97 10.99 4.05
C PHE A 201 10.05 12.06 3.94
N ARG A 202 10.88 12.26 4.98
CA ARG A 202 12.06 13.14 4.90
C ARG A 202 13.16 12.58 4.02
N ALA A 203 13.31 11.25 3.97
CA ALA A 203 14.28 10.57 3.09
C ALA A 203 13.83 10.56 1.62
N ALA A 204 12.52 10.58 1.35
CA ALA A 204 11.99 10.60 0.00
C ALA A 204 12.38 11.92 -0.73
N ASP A 205 12.61 11.82 -2.05
CA ASP A 205 12.91 13.00 -2.89
C ASP A 205 11.78 14.05 -2.72
N PRO A 206 12.12 15.32 -2.43
CA PRO A 206 11.12 16.36 -2.21
C PRO A 206 10.25 16.67 -3.42
N LYS A 207 10.61 16.19 -4.61
CA LYS A 207 9.82 16.36 -5.84
C LYS A 207 8.73 15.31 -6.03
N THR A 208 8.79 14.20 -5.30
CA THR A 208 7.78 13.15 -5.36
C THR A 208 6.53 13.57 -4.58
N ILE A 209 5.36 13.22 -5.07
CA ILE A 209 4.11 13.37 -4.34
C ILE A 209 4.11 12.35 -3.19
N ARG A 210 3.87 12.79 -1.96
CA ARG A 210 3.96 11.99 -0.74
C ARG A 210 2.58 11.63 -0.24
N ILE A 211 2.27 10.33 -0.18
CA ILE A 211 0.97 9.81 0.28
C ILE A 211 1.17 8.94 1.51
N ALA A 212 0.46 9.25 2.61
CA ALA A 212 0.48 8.47 3.83
C ALA A 212 -0.87 7.79 4.08
N ASP A 213 -0.86 6.46 4.32
CA ASP A 213 -1.99 5.69 4.79
C ASP A 213 -1.62 5.02 6.12
N ALA A 214 -1.85 5.74 7.20
CA ALA A 214 -1.50 5.38 8.57
C ALA A 214 -2.50 5.99 9.56
N GLU A 215 -2.40 5.61 10.83
CA GLU A 215 -3.23 6.10 11.91
C GLU A 215 -2.41 6.44 13.16
N GLY A 216 -2.98 7.22 14.07
CA GLY A 216 -2.41 7.56 15.37
C GLY A 216 -1.05 8.24 15.24
N GLU A 217 -0.11 7.89 16.11
CA GLU A 217 1.23 8.49 16.14
C GLU A 217 2.00 8.38 14.81
N ARG A 218 1.75 7.33 14.03
CA ARG A 218 2.37 7.16 12.70
C ARG A 218 1.89 8.22 11.72
N LEU A 219 0.59 8.49 11.72
CA LEU A 219 0.00 9.55 10.89
C LEU A 219 0.52 10.91 11.34
N LEU A 220 0.56 11.18 12.65
CA LEU A 220 1.11 12.42 13.18
C LEU A 220 2.57 12.62 12.76
N ALA A 221 3.40 11.58 12.83
CA ALA A 221 4.79 11.65 12.39
C ALA A 221 4.94 11.89 10.86
N ALA A 222 4.02 11.37 10.04
CA ALA A 222 3.96 11.66 8.61
C ALA A 222 3.58 13.12 8.35
N LEU A 223 2.59 13.65 9.08
CA LEU A 223 2.16 15.06 8.99
C LEU A 223 3.29 16.02 9.37
N ASP A 224 4.04 15.73 10.44
CA ASP A 224 5.21 16.53 10.86
C ASP A 224 6.33 16.56 9.80
N ALA A 225 6.36 15.61 8.89
CA ALA A 225 7.29 15.59 7.76
C ALA A 225 6.76 16.33 6.52
N GLY A 226 5.47 16.68 6.52
CA GLY A 226 4.74 17.26 5.39
C GLY A 226 4.45 16.22 4.30
N VAL A 227 3.16 15.99 4.04
CA VAL A 227 2.69 15.03 3.03
C VAL A 227 1.63 15.66 2.13
N ASP A 228 1.54 15.21 0.89
CA ASP A 228 0.60 15.78 -0.08
C ASP A 228 -0.81 15.22 0.12
N LEU A 229 -0.93 13.92 0.48
CA LEU A 229 -2.24 13.32 0.76
C LEU A 229 -2.15 12.36 1.94
N VAL A 230 -3.17 12.40 2.80
CA VAL A 230 -3.44 11.38 3.83
C VAL A 230 -4.81 10.75 3.59
N LYS A 231 -4.90 9.43 3.85
CA LYS A 231 -6.18 8.70 3.70
C LYS A 231 -6.58 7.99 5.00
N PRO A 232 -7.12 8.65 6.00
CA PRO A 232 -7.78 7.98 7.11
C PRO A 232 -9.17 7.44 6.72
N ASN A 233 -9.70 6.50 7.50
CA ASN A 233 -11.12 6.29 7.66
C ASN A 233 -11.63 7.06 8.89
N LEU A 234 -12.95 7.02 9.15
CA LEU A 234 -13.53 7.79 10.25
C LEU A 234 -12.97 7.34 11.61
N ASP A 235 -12.82 6.05 11.85
CA ASP A 235 -12.28 5.51 13.10
C ASP A 235 -10.80 5.88 13.26
N GLU A 236 -10.00 5.79 12.20
CA GLU A 236 -8.59 6.20 12.18
C GLU A 236 -8.45 7.71 12.44
N LEU A 237 -9.36 8.53 11.90
CA LEU A 237 -9.41 9.98 12.19
C LEU A 237 -9.71 10.23 13.66
N GLN A 238 -10.77 9.62 14.21
CA GLN A 238 -11.12 9.73 15.62
C GLN A 238 -10.00 9.31 16.55
N ASN A 239 -9.38 8.15 16.27
CA ASN A 239 -8.25 7.64 17.04
C ASN A 239 -7.03 8.57 16.98
N THR A 240 -6.76 9.17 15.82
CA THR A 240 -5.62 10.09 15.64
C THR A 240 -5.84 11.41 16.37
N LEU A 241 -7.07 11.91 16.37
CA LEU A 241 -7.43 13.16 17.05
C LEU A 241 -7.73 12.98 18.55
N GLY A 242 -7.96 11.74 19.00
CA GLY A 242 -8.31 11.41 20.38
C GLY A 242 -9.70 11.89 20.80
N ARG A 243 -10.61 12.05 19.84
CA ARG A 243 -11.99 12.48 20.07
C ARG A 243 -12.98 11.85 19.09
N GLU A 244 -14.24 11.76 19.48
CA GLU A 244 -15.33 11.33 18.60
C GLU A 244 -15.66 12.40 17.56
N ILE A 245 -16.16 11.98 16.42
CA ILE A 245 -16.69 12.82 15.33
C ILE A 245 -18.22 12.64 15.32
N ALA A 246 -18.94 13.69 15.68
CA ALA A 246 -20.37 13.62 15.91
C ALA A 246 -21.21 13.78 14.64
N ASP A 247 -20.79 14.67 13.73
CA ASP A 247 -21.56 15.04 12.54
C ASP A 247 -20.64 15.45 11.38
N LYS A 248 -21.24 15.95 10.31
CA LYS A 248 -20.53 16.37 9.09
C LYS A 248 -19.59 17.56 9.35
N ASP A 249 -20.03 18.54 10.13
CA ASP A 249 -19.24 19.76 10.35
C ASP A 249 -18.02 19.43 11.21
N ASP A 250 -18.21 18.57 12.22
CA ASP A 250 -17.13 18.05 13.05
C ASP A 250 -16.15 17.15 12.26
N MET A 251 -16.67 16.38 11.29
CA MET A 251 -15.86 15.61 10.37
C MET A 251 -14.95 16.50 9.48
N LEU A 252 -15.50 17.58 8.93
CA LEU A 252 -14.73 18.55 8.16
C LEU A 252 -13.73 19.32 9.03
N ALA A 253 -14.11 19.64 10.28
CA ALA A 253 -13.20 20.22 11.26
C ALA A 253 -12.02 19.27 11.57
N GLY A 254 -12.28 17.97 11.78
CA GLY A 254 -11.24 16.96 11.97
C GLY A 254 -10.31 16.82 10.77
N CYS A 255 -10.83 16.87 9.54
CA CYS A 255 -9.99 16.91 8.35
C CYS A 255 -9.10 18.17 8.33
N ARG A 256 -9.64 19.33 8.72
CA ARG A 256 -8.88 20.57 8.79
C ARG A 256 -7.74 20.50 9.80
N GLU A 257 -7.95 19.85 10.95
CA GLU A 257 -6.87 19.63 11.92
C GLU A 257 -5.69 18.85 11.31
N LEU A 258 -5.94 17.87 10.41
CA LEU A 258 -4.87 17.16 9.72
C LEU A 258 -4.16 18.04 8.67
N LEU A 259 -4.90 18.91 7.98
CA LEU A 259 -4.33 19.90 7.05
C LEU A 259 -3.43 20.89 7.80
N ASP A 260 -3.89 21.43 8.91
CA ASP A 260 -3.13 22.39 9.74
C ASP A 260 -1.85 21.76 10.31
N ARG A 261 -1.82 20.43 10.46
CA ARG A 261 -0.64 19.68 10.92
C ARG A 261 0.33 19.29 9.81
N GLY A 262 0.01 19.52 8.53
CA GLY A 262 0.98 19.32 7.45
C GLY A 262 0.54 18.44 6.29
N ALA A 263 -0.71 17.97 6.24
CA ALA A 263 -1.28 17.42 5.01
C ALA A 263 -1.68 18.54 4.05
N ARG A 264 -1.58 18.32 2.75
CA ARG A 264 -2.15 19.23 1.74
C ARG A 264 -3.55 18.81 1.32
N ILE A 265 -3.84 17.52 1.35
CA ILE A 265 -5.12 16.92 0.97
C ILE A 265 -5.47 15.83 1.98
N VAL A 266 -6.73 15.79 2.41
CA VAL A 266 -7.29 14.68 3.21
C VAL A 266 -8.34 13.96 2.36
N LEU A 267 -8.16 12.66 2.15
CA LEU A 267 -9.12 11.75 1.55
C LEU A 267 -9.70 10.87 2.67
N LEU A 268 -10.84 11.26 3.22
CA LEU A 268 -11.50 10.54 4.32
C LEU A 268 -12.47 9.50 3.78
N SER A 269 -12.23 8.22 4.07
CA SER A 269 -13.15 7.15 3.70
C SER A 269 -14.23 6.93 4.75
N LEU A 270 -15.49 6.75 4.29
CA LEU A 270 -16.70 6.60 5.11
C LEU A 270 -17.35 5.20 4.91
N GLY A 271 -16.55 4.22 4.48
CA GLY A 271 -17.01 2.85 4.21
C GLY A 271 -18.11 2.82 3.15
N LYS A 272 -19.26 2.24 3.47
CA LYS A 272 -20.41 2.14 2.55
C LYS A 272 -20.99 3.50 2.13
N ASP A 273 -20.74 4.53 2.91
CA ASP A 273 -21.26 5.88 2.64
C ASP A 273 -20.36 6.67 1.68
N GLY A 274 -19.26 6.07 1.20
CA GLY A 274 -18.38 6.67 0.20
C GLY A 274 -17.17 7.36 0.80
N ALA A 275 -16.85 8.58 0.37
CA ALA A 275 -15.70 9.32 0.86
C ALA A 275 -15.84 10.84 0.69
N VAL A 276 -15.02 11.57 1.43
CA VAL A 276 -14.83 13.02 1.30
C VAL A 276 -13.37 13.29 0.93
N ILE A 277 -13.11 14.29 0.09
CA ILE A 277 -11.78 14.85 -0.15
C ILE A 277 -11.79 16.35 0.11
N THR A 278 -10.75 16.85 0.75
CA THR A 278 -10.61 18.29 1.03
C THR A 278 -9.16 18.75 0.96
N ASP A 279 -8.96 19.99 0.50
CA ASP A 279 -7.70 20.75 0.57
C ASP A 279 -7.78 21.92 1.55
N GLY A 280 -8.87 22.00 2.34
CA GLY A 280 -9.17 23.10 3.26
C GLY A 280 -9.93 24.26 2.62
N THR A 281 -9.93 24.39 1.31
CA THR A 281 -10.67 25.41 0.55
C THR A 281 -11.91 24.80 -0.11
N HIS A 282 -11.74 23.63 -0.71
CA HIS A 282 -12.78 22.91 -1.42
C HIS A 282 -13.04 21.58 -0.72
N ASN A 283 -14.30 21.21 -0.57
CA ASN A 283 -14.72 19.96 0.00
C ASN A 283 -15.61 19.23 -1.01
N TYR A 284 -15.28 17.99 -1.33
CA TYR A 284 -16.07 17.17 -2.24
C TYR A 284 -16.49 15.87 -1.57
N TYR A 285 -17.68 15.42 -1.86
CA TYR A 285 -18.23 14.14 -1.41
C TYR A 285 -18.61 13.27 -2.60
N CYS A 286 -18.30 12.01 -2.50
CA CYS A 286 -18.70 10.97 -3.44
C CYS A 286 -19.36 9.82 -2.69
N LYS A 287 -20.65 9.62 -2.92
CA LYS A 287 -21.39 8.49 -2.35
C LYS A 287 -20.99 7.21 -3.06
N SER A 288 -20.73 6.12 -2.32
CA SER A 288 -20.54 4.80 -2.89
C SER A 288 -21.83 4.26 -3.49
N ILE A 289 -21.72 3.37 -4.48
CA ILE A 289 -22.87 2.63 -5.02
C ILE A 289 -23.06 1.32 -4.26
N ASN A 290 -24.31 0.84 -4.19
CA ASN A 290 -24.61 -0.43 -3.56
C ASN A 290 -24.09 -1.58 -4.44
N VAL A 291 -23.27 -2.44 -3.85
CA VAL A 291 -22.71 -3.63 -4.49
C VAL A 291 -22.82 -4.82 -3.55
N ALA A 292 -22.78 -6.02 -4.11
CA ALA A 292 -22.60 -7.23 -3.30
C ALA A 292 -21.19 -7.23 -2.70
N VAL A 293 -21.08 -7.22 -1.37
CA VAL A 293 -19.82 -7.16 -0.66
C VAL A 293 -19.33 -8.57 -0.35
N ASN A 294 -18.15 -8.92 -0.84
CA ASN A 294 -17.47 -10.18 -0.51
C ASN A 294 -16.46 -9.99 0.64
N SER A 295 -15.71 -8.90 0.62
CA SER A 295 -14.74 -8.57 1.68
C SER A 295 -14.52 -7.05 1.71
N THR A 296 -14.42 -6.46 2.89
CA THR A 296 -14.06 -5.04 3.03
C THR A 296 -12.55 -4.82 3.12
N VAL A 297 -11.78 -5.89 3.22
CA VAL A 297 -10.32 -5.83 3.38
C VAL A 297 -9.66 -5.38 2.07
N GLY A 298 -8.79 -4.38 2.16
CA GLY A 298 -8.07 -3.82 1.01
C GLY A 298 -8.81 -2.69 0.29
N ALA A 299 -10.06 -2.36 0.66
CA ALA A 299 -10.79 -1.26 0.04
C ALA A 299 -10.03 0.08 0.15
N GLY A 300 -9.47 0.38 1.33
CA GLY A 300 -8.63 1.55 1.56
C GLY A 300 -7.35 1.54 0.71
N ASP A 301 -6.72 0.37 0.55
CA ASP A 301 -5.52 0.22 -0.28
C ASP A 301 -5.84 0.48 -1.76
N GLY A 302 -6.99 -0.01 -2.25
CA GLY A 302 -7.51 0.30 -3.58
C GLY A 302 -7.78 1.79 -3.78
N MET A 303 -8.34 2.47 -2.78
CA MET A 303 -8.54 3.93 -2.82
C MET A 303 -7.20 4.67 -2.94
N VAL A 304 -6.18 4.28 -2.16
CA VAL A 304 -4.84 4.88 -2.23
C VAL A 304 -4.20 4.65 -3.59
N ALA A 305 -4.33 3.45 -4.16
CA ALA A 305 -3.79 3.13 -5.48
C ALA A 305 -4.35 4.05 -6.57
N ALA A 306 -5.67 4.21 -6.61
CA ALA A 306 -6.32 5.09 -7.57
C ALA A 306 -6.02 6.57 -7.33
N ALA A 307 -6.00 7.00 -6.06
CA ALA A 307 -5.62 8.38 -5.70
C ALA A 307 -4.19 8.69 -6.13
N ALA A 308 -3.23 7.78 -5.90
CA ALA A 308 -1.84 7.94 -6.32
C ALA A 308 -1.72 8.14 -7.83
N MET A 309 -2.43 7.33 -8.63
CA MET A 309 -2.43 7.46 -10.09
C MET A 309 -3.05 8.78 -10.57
N MET A 310 -4.17 9.20 -9.96
CA MET A 310 -4.82 10.46 -10.33
C MET A 310 -3.96 11.67 -9.96
N MET A 311 -3.32 11.64 -8.78
CA MET A 311 -2.40 12.70 -8.37
C MET A 311 -1.15 12.76 -9.24
N GLU A 312 -0.59 11.61 -9.64
CA GLU A 312 0.50 11.54 -10.62
C GLU A 312 0.17 12.27 -11.93
N GLN A 313 -1.08 12.11 -12.39
CA GLN A 313 -1.59 12.73 -13.62
C GLN A 313 -1.95 14.21 -13.43
N GLY A 314 -1.88 14.74 -12.20
CA GLY A 314 -2.28 16.11 -11.90
C GLY A 314 -3.80 16.32 -11.98
N ALA A 315 -4.59 15.26 -11.77
CA ALA A 315 -6.04 15.32 -11.83
C ALA A 315 -6.63 16.22 -10.71
N PRO A 316 -7.76 16.89 -10.96
CA PRO A 316 -8.43 17.70 -9.93
C PRO A 316 -9.04 16.82 -8.82
N LEU A 317 -9.22 17.39 -7.62
CA LEU A 317 -9.71 16.67 -6.45
C LEU A 317 -11.00 15.86 -6.67
N PRO A 318 -12.02 16.33 -7.39
CA PRO A 318 -13.22 15.53 -7.68
C PRO A 318 -12.91 14.22 -8.41
N ASP A 319 -11.93 14.22 -9.31
CA ASP A 319 -11.53 13.02 -10.06
C ASP A 319 -10.68 12.09 -9.20
N VAL A 320 -9.79 12.61 -8.35
CA VAL A 320 -9.05 11.82 -7.33
C VAL A 320 -10.04 11.09 -6.41
N LEU A 321 -11.05 11.81 -5.91
CA LEU A 321 -12.08 11.25 -5.04
C LEU A 321 -12.89 10.16 -5.75
N ARG A 322 -13.39 10.47 -6.96
CA ARG A 322 -14.21 9.54 -7.74
C ARG A 322 -13.46 8.25 -8.04
N ALA A 323 -12.21 8.36 -8.47
CA ALA A 323 -11.34 7.23 -8.75
C ALA A 323 -11.07 6.40 -7.48
N GLY A 324 -10.79 7.05 -6.36
CA GLY A 324 -10.61 6.39 -5.06
C GLY A 324 -11.83 5.59 -4.64
N VAL A 325 -13.03 6.20 -4.67
CA VAL A 325 -14.28 5.52 -4.32
C VAL A 325 -14.57 4.36 -5.27
N ALA A 326 -14.28 4.52 -6.58
CA ALA A 326 -14.46 3.45 -7.56
C ALA A 326 -13.56 2.23 -7.25
N ALA A 327 -12.28 2.44 -6.98
CA ALA A 327 -11.33 1.37 -6.69
C ALA A 327 -11.62 0.69 -5.34
N GLY A 328 -11.98 1.45 -4.31
CA GLY A 328 -12.43 0.90 -3.04
C GLY A 328 -13.69 0.05 -3.19
N THR A 329 -14.69 0.53 -3.95
CA THR A 329 -15.93 -0.20 -4.24
C THR A 329 -15.66 -1.45 -5.10
N ALA A 330 -14.79 -1.37 -6.10
CA ALA A 330 -14.41 -2.54 -6.91
C ALA A 330 -13.73 -3.61 -6.05
N THR A 331 -12.87 -3.20 -5.12
CA THR A 331 -12.16 -4.12 -4.21
C THR A 331 -13.15 -4.94 -3.38
N VAL A 332 -14.20 -4.33 -2.81
CA VAL A 332 -15.14 -5.06 -1.94
C VAL A 332 -16.03 -6.05 -2.69
N THR A 333 -16.13 -5.98 -4.02
CA THR A 333 -16.91 -6.91 -4.84
C THR A 333 -16.20 -8.22 -5.11
N THR A 334 -14.92 -8.34 -4.79
CA THR A 334 -14.10 -9.50 -5.14
C THR A 334 -13.71 -10.32 -3.90
N VAL A 335 -13.42 -11.61 -4.12
CA VAL A 335 -12.85 -12.47 -3.08
C VAL A 335 -11.35 -12.22 -3.00
N GLY A 336 -10.86 -11.92 -1.80
CA GLY A 336 -9.45 -11.58 -1.57
C GLY A 336 -9.17 -10.07 -1.63
N LYS A 337 -7.90 -9.72 -1.45
CA LYS A 337 -7.46 -8.30 -1.43
C LYS A 337 -7.05 -7.88 -2.83
N ILE A 338 -7.52 -6.71 -3.27
CA ILE A 338 -7.16 -6.10 -4.57
C ILE A 338 -7.18 -7.12 -5.71
N SER A 339 -8.34 -7.69 -5.97
CA SER A 339 -8.53 -8.67 -7.07
C SER A 339 -9.52 -8.22 -8.14
N PHE A 340 -9.93 -6.95 -8.11
CA PHE A 340 -10.81 -6.39 -9.14
C PHE A 340 -10.14 -6.32 -10.51
N THR A 341 -10.96 -6.34 -11.57
CA THR A 341 -10.52 -6.09 -12.94
C THR A 341 -10.66 -4.60 -13.30
N LYS A 342 -9.88 -4.15 -14.28
CA LYS A 342 -10.01 -2.78 -14.80
C LYS A 342 -11.41 -2.48 -15.29
N ASP A 343 -12.03 -3.41 -16.01
CA ASP A 343 -13.42 -3.26 -16.51
C ASP A 343 -14.41 -3.03 -15.37
N LYS A 344 -14.27 -3.78 -14.26
CA LYS A 344 -15.14 -3.60 -13.08
C LYS A 344 -14.93 -2.25 -12.42
N TYR A 345 -13.69 -1.78 -12.34
CA TYR A 345 -13.37 -0.44 -11.87
C TYR A 345 -14.02 0.62 -12.77
N GLU A 346 -13.89 0.53 -14.10
CA GLU A 346 -14.45 1.48 -15.05
C GLU A 346 -15.99 1.50 -15.05
N GLU A 347 -16.62 0.33 -14.94
CA GLU A 347 -18.07 0.20 -14.74
C GLU A 347 -18.53 1.00 -13.52
N ILE A 348 -17.89 0.80 -12.37
CA ILE A 348 -18.23 1.50 -11.14
C ILE A 348 -17.95 3.00 -11.28
N LEU A 349 -16.78 3.38 -11.79
CA LEU A 349 -16.37 4.77 -11.98
C LEU A 349 -17.41 5.57 -12.80
N SER A 350 -17.96 4.98 -13.85
CA SER A 350 -18.96 5.63 -14.70
C SER A 350 -20.27 5.96 -13.97
N ASN A 351 -20.60 5.20 -12.93
CA ASN A 351 -21.83 5.36 -12.15
C ASN A 351 -21.70 6.29 -10.94
N LEU A 352 -20.46 6.69 -10.57
CA LEU A 352 -20.24 7.59 -9.44
C LEU A 352 -20.45 9.06 -9.83
N ARG A 353 -20.93 9.82 -8.85
CA ARG A 353 -21.11 11.28 -8.97
C ARG A 353 -20.47 11.95 -7.77
N VAL A 354 -19.78 13.04 -8.04
CA VAL A 354 -19.13 13.87 -7.02
C VAL A 354 -19.94 15.14 -6.86
N ALA A 355 -20.15 15.55 -5.64
CA ALA A 355 -20.79 16.83 -5.29
C ALA A 355 -19.83 17.66 -4.46
N GLU A 356 -19.78 18.96 -4.70
CA GLU A 356 -19.14 19.90 -3.78
C GLU A 356 -20.03 20.09 -2.55
N ILE A 357 -19.42 20.11 -1.38
CA ILE A 357 -20.12 20.27 -0.10
C ILE A 357 -19.51 21.46 0.67
N ARG A 358 -20.35 22.11 1.44
CA ARG A 358 -19.99 23.26 2.31
C ARG A 358 -19.97 22.83 3.76
#